data_b54e43b66d6d48564608d42086a64a55
#
_entry.id   b54e43b66d6d48564608d42086a64a55
#
_cell.length_a   1.000
_cell.length_b   1.000
_cell.length_c   1.000
_cell.angle_alpha   90.00
_cell.angle_beta   90.00
_cell.angle_gamma   90.00
#
_symmetry.space_group_name_H-M   'P 1'
#
loop_
_entity.id
_entity.type
_entity.pdbx_description
1 polymer ?
#
loop_
_entity_poly.entity_id
_entity_poly.type
_entity_poly.pdbx_seq_one_letter_code
_entity_poly.pdbx_strand_id
1 'polypeptide(L)'
;MHRHKSYEEELAAELQDQEFAKEFILDLIEGDDGLTPLNALRHTIRRMGVKEFSEAAKIPYESVCRMLESDSTPKITTLDRYFAFFGLKVRIVLEDVA
;
A
#
# COMPACT_ATOMS: atom_id res chain seq x y z
N MET A 1 35.15 0.89 -3.12
CA MET A 1 34.46 0.62 -1.87
C MET A 1 33.00 0.26 -2.13
N HIS A 2 32.59 -0.88 -1.71
CA HIS A 2 31.20 -1.28 -1.87
C HIS A 2 30.35 -0.75 -0.74
N ARG A 3 29.31 -0.07 -1.13
CA ARG A 3 28.31 0.36 -0.17
C ARG A 3 27.15 -0.62 -0.20
N HIS A 4 26.88 -1.23 0.91
CA HIS A 4 25.71 -2.10 1.01
C HIS A 4 24.46 -1.26 1.16
N LYS A 5 23.44 -1.61 0.41
CA LYS A 5 22.14 -1.00 0.58
C LYS A 5 21.58 -1.49 1.90
N SER A 6 20.87 -0.63 2.61
CA SER A 6 20.14 -1.04 3.79
C SER A 6 18.98 -1.94 3.37
N TYR A 7 18.46 -2.71 4.31
CA TYR A 7 17.28 -3.53 4.07
C TYR A 7 16.12 -2.69 3.51
N GLU A 8 15.94 -1.49 4.08
CA GLU A 8 14.87 -0.60 3.64
C GLU A 8 15.03 -0.13 2.20
N GLU A 9 16.27 0.18 1.81
CA GLU A 9 16.54 0.57 0.42
C GLU A 9 16.30 -0.57 -0.54
N GLU A 10 16.67 -1.77 -0.17
CA GLU A 10 16.45 -2.95 -1.00
C GLU A 10 14.97 -3.24 -1.14
N LEU A 11 14.22 -3.15 -0.05
CA LEU A 11 12.78 -3.37 -0.06
C LEU A 11 12.10 -2.32 -0.93
N ALA A 12 12.48 -1.05 -0.79
CA ALA A 12 11.91 0.02 -1.60
C ALA A 12 12.14 -0.24 -3.09
N ALA A 13 13.32 -0.72 -3.45
CA ALA A 13 13.63 -1.03 -4.85
C ALA A 13 12.77 -2.20 -5.35
N GLU A 14 12.60 -3.24 -4.55
CA GLU A 14 11.78 -4.39 -4.93
C GLU A 14 10.32 -4.02 -5.06
N LEU A 15 9.84 -3.11 -4.21
CA LEU A 15 8.44 -2.67 -4.25
C LEU A 15 8.09 -1.84 -5.48
N GLN A 16 9.09 -1.43 -6.28
CA GLN A 16 8.81 -0.79 -7.56
C GLN A 16 8.21 -1.79 -8.58
N ASP A 17 8.40 -3.08 -8.34
CA ASP A 17 7.75 -4.13 -9.12
C ASP A 17 6.34 -4.33 -8.59
N GLN A 18 5.34 -4.11 -9.42
CA GLN A 18 3.93 -4.19 -9.01
C GLN A 18 3.54 -5.57 -8.50
N GLU A 19 4.04 -6.63 -9.12
CA GLU A 19 3.74 -7.99 -8.66
C GLU A 19 4.31 -8.24 -7.27
N PHE A 20 5.54 -7.81 -7.04
CA PHE A 20 6.15 -7.93 -5.73
C PHE A 20 5.36 -7.12 -4.69
N ALA A 21 4.97 -5.90 -5.04
CA ALA A 21 4.23 -5.03 -4.13
C ALA A 21 2.87 -5.61 -3.77
N LYS A 22 2.19 -6.21 -4.75
CA LYS A 22 0.92 -6.89 -4.53
C LYS A 22 1.07 -8.02 -3.52
N GLU A 23 2.05 -8.89 -3.73
CA GLU A 23 2.31 -9.99 -2.81
C GLU A 23 2.68 -9.48 -1.42
N PHE A 24 3.45 -8.41 -1.37
CA PHE A 24 3.85 -7.81 -0.10
C PHE A 24 2.63 -7.33 0.70
N ILE A 25 1.71 -6.64 0.05
CA ILE A 25 0.46 -6.18 0.70
C ILE A 25 -0.37 -7.36 1.20
N LEU A 26 -0.54 -8.36 0.36
CA LEU A 26 -1.35 -9.52 0.72
C LEU A 26 -0.74 -10.28 1.90
N ASP A 27 0.59 -10.39 1.93
CA ASP A 27 1.27 -11.02 3.06
C ASP A 27 1.07 -10.26 4.36
N LEU A 28 1.06 -8.93 4.31
CA LEU A 28 0.81 -8.13 5.50
C LEU A 28 -0.59 -8.35 6.07
N ILE A 29 -1.55 -8.58 5.19
CA ILE A 29 -2.94 -8.79 5.59
C ILE A 29 -3.17 -10.22 6.07
N GLU A 30 -2.69 -11.18 5.31
CA GLU A 30 -2.95 -12.61 5.52
C GLU A 30 -1.93 -13.31 6.42
N GLY A 31 -0.78 -12.69 6.63
CA GLY A 31 0.29 -13.28 7.42
C GLY A 31 0.11 -13.07 8.92
N ASP A 32 1.18 -13.34 9.66
CA ASP A 32 1.18 -13.28 11.12
C ASP A 32 0.87 -11.89 11.66
N ASP A 33 1.24 -10.85 10.92
CA ASP A 33 0.98 -9.47 11.36
C ASP A 33 -0.51 -9.12 11.33
N GLY A 34 -1.25 -9.74 10.42
CA GLY A 34 -2.70 -9.55 10.34
C GLY A 34 -3.14 -8.10 10.22
N LEU A 35 -2.45 -7.30 9.42
CA LEU A 35 -2.80 -5.90 9.26
C LEU A 35 -4.13 -5.74 8.55
N THR A 36 -4.86 -4.68 8.88
CA THR A 36 -6.05 -4.34 8.10
C THR A 36 -5.60 -3.92 6.70
N PRO A 37 -6.48 -4.03 5.69
CA PRO A 37 -6.14 -3.58 4.34
C PRO A 37 -5.63 -2.14 4.31
N LEU A 38 -6.26 -1.24 5.05
CA LEU A 38 -5.83 0.16 5.07
C LEU A 38 -4.43 0.32 5.66
N ASN A 39 -4.15 -0.36 6.77
CA ASN A 39 -2.84 -0.28 7.38
C ASN A 39 -1.77 -0.92 6.51
N ALA A 40 -2.10 -2.03 5.84
CA ALA A 40 -1.19 -2.68 4.91
C ALA A 40 -0.86 -1.76 3.73
N LEU A 41 -1.88 -1.08 3.21
CA LEU A 41 -1.70 -0.12 2.13
C LEU A 41 -0.77 1.02 2.55
N ARG A 42 -1.06 1.63 3.70
CA ARG A 42 -0.25 2.74 4.21
C ARG A 42 1.19 2.31 4.44
N HIS A 43 1.38 1.15 5.05
CA HIS A 43 2.72 0.63 5.31
C HIS A 43 3.48 0.41 4.00
N THR A 44 2.84 -0.19 3.02
CA THR A 44 3.47 -0.48 1.73
C THR A 44 3.88 0.79 1.01
N ILE A 45 2.99 1.80 0.97
CA ILE A 45 3.31 3.06 0.32
C ILE A 45 4.51 3.74 0.98
N ARG A 46 4.56 3.72 2.32
CA ARG A 46 5.70 4.31 3.04
C ARG A 46 7.00 3.58 2.71
N ARG A 47 6.96 2.27 2.57
CA ARG A 47 8.14 1.49 2.21
C ARG A 47 8.58 1.68 0.77
N MET A 48 7.62 1.88 -0.13
CA MET A 48 7.93 2.21 -1.53
C MET A 48 8.57 3.58 -1.66
N GLY A 49 8.15 4.50 -0.82
CA GLY A 49 8.45 5.90 -0.97
C GLY A 49 7.22 6.64 -1.45
N VAL A 50 6.82 7.67 -0.73
CA VAL A 50 5.58 8.40 -1.02
C VAL A 50 5.65 9.06 -2.40
N LYS A 51 6.77 9.69 -2.71
CA LYS A 51 6.95 10.35 -4.01
C LYS A 51 6.91 9.34 -5.14
N GLU A 52 7.63 8.24 -4.97
CA GLU A 52 7.70 7.18 -5.96
C GLU A 52 6.32 6.58 -6.25
N PHE A 53 5.55 6.32 -5.20
CA PHE A 53 4.20 5.82 -5.37
C PHE A 53 3.32 6.83 -6.08
N SER A 54 3.38 8.09 -5.65
CA SER A 54 2.58 9.17 -6.25
C SER A 54 2.81 9.25 -7.76
N GLU A 55 4.07 9.23 -8.18
CA GLU A 55 4.42 9.31 -9.58
C GLU A 55 3.96 8.07 -10.36
N ALA A 56 4.20 6.89 -9.81
CA ALA A 56 3.85 5.63 -10.48
C ALA A 56 2.35 5.44 -10.58
N ALA A 57 1.61 5.75 -9.54
CA ALA A 57 0.16 5.57 -9.48
C ALA A 57 -0.60 6.73 -10.11
N LYS A 58 0.10 7.83 -10.42
CA LYS A 58 -0.50 9.06 -10.96
C LYS A 58 -1.57 9.62 -10.03
N ILE A 59 -1.26 9.61 -8.74
CA ILE A 59 -2.09 10.22 -7.71
C ILE A 59 -1.30 11.40 -7.15
N PRO A 60 -1.92 12.58 -7.01
CA PRO A 60 -1.19 13.75 -6.52
C PRO A 60 -0.50 13.49 -5.19
N TYR A 61 0.73 13.96 -5.06
CA TYR A 61 1.54 13.76 -3.87
C TYR A 61 0.82 14.20 -2.59
N GLU A 62 0.17 15.35 -2.64
CA GLU A 62 -0.56 15.87 -1.48
C GLU A 62 -1.71 14.95 -1.07
N SER A 63 -2.37 14.34 -2.05
CA SER A 63 -3.45 13.38 -1.77
C SER A 63 -2.92 12.15 -1.07
N VAL A 64 -1.76 11.64 -1.52
CA VAL A 64 -1.13 10.48 -0.90
C VAL A 64 -0.73 10.81 0.54
N CYS A 65 -0.08 11.95 0.76
CA CYS A 65 0.31 12.38 2.10
C CYS A 65 -0.89 12.46 3.03
N ARG A 66 -1.98 13.04 2.52
CA ARG A 66 -3.20 13.21 3.31
C ARG A 66 -3.80 11.86 3.68
N MET A 67 -3.80 10.94 2.72
CA MET A 67 -4.31 9.59 2.96
C MET A 67 -3.47 8.85 4.02
N LEU A 68 -2.16 9.04 4.00
CA LEU A 68 -1.27 8.38 4.95
C LEU A 68 -1.41 8.95 6.36
N GLU A 69 -1.72 10.22 6.49
CA GLU A 69 -1.75 10.90 7.79
C GLU A 69 -3.15 11.03 8.41
N SER A 70 -4.19 10.78 7.62
CA SER A 70 -5.56 10.94 8.10
C SER A 70 -5.93 9.88 9.12
N ASP A 71 -6.63 10.29 10.17
CA ASP A 71 -7.20 9.36 11.15
C ASP A 71 -8.51 8.77 10.63
N SER A 72 -9.08 9.37 9.60
CA SER A 72 -10.35 8.91 9.03
C SER A 72 -10.11 7.78 8.04
N THR A 73 -11.09 6.90 7.93
CA THR A 73 -11.08 5.86 6.90
C THR A 73 -11.47 6.49 5.57
N PRO A 74 -10.66 6.32 4.52
CA PRO A 74 -11.01 6.82 3.20
C PRO A 74 -12.29 6.18 2.68
N LYS A 75 -12.94 6.86 1.74
CA LYS A 75 -14.10 6.30 1.05
C LYS A 75 -13.68 5.05 0.27
N ILE A 76 -14.64 4.15 0.07
CA ILE A 76 -14.39 2.92 -0.68
C ILE A 76 -13.84 3.22 -2.09
N THR A 77 -14.39 4.23 -2.75
CA THR A 77 -13.92 4.62 -4.08
C THR A 77 -12.46 5.07 -4.07
N THR A 78 -12.06 5.76 -3.01
CA THR A 78 -10.67 6.19 -2.84
C THR A 78 -9.77 4.98 -2.59
N LEU A 79 -10.17 4.09 -1.70
CA LEU A 79 -9.41 2.87 -1.42
C LEU A 79 -9.26 2.02 -2.67
N ASP A 80 -10.34 1.87 -3.44
CA ASP A 80 -10.30 1.08 -4.66
C ASP A 80 -9.30 1.65 -5.66
N ARG A 81 -9.22 2.98 -5.76
CA ARG A 81 -8.26 3.64 -6.64
C ARG A 81 -6.82 3.34 -6.24
N TYR A 82 -6.52 3.38 -4.93
CA TYR A 82 -5.17 3.08 -4.45
C TYR A 82 -4.82 1.61 -4.66
N PHE A 83 -5.75 0.71 -4.32
CA PHE A 83 -5.51 -0.72 -4.48
C PHE A 83 -5.42 -1.15 -5.94
N ALA A 84 -6.09 -0.44 -6.84
CA ALA A 84 -6.03 -0.74 -8.27
C ALA A 84 -4.60 -0.67 -8.81
N PHE A 85 -3.77 0.22 -8.26
CA PHE A 85 -2.37 0.29 -8.65
C PHE A 85 -1.66 -1.05 -8.44
N PHE A 86 -2.05 -1.78 -7.40
CA PHE A 86 -1.45 -3.07 -7.08
C PHE A 86 -2.19 -4.24 -7.74
N GLY A 87 -3.12 -3.95 -8.62
CA GLY A 87 -3.90 -4.99 -9.26
C GLY A 87 -4.95 -5.63 -8.34
N LEU A 88 -5.34 -4.91 -7.29
CA LEU A 88 -6.31 -5.40 -6.32
C LEU A 88 -7.59 -4.58 -6.40
N LYS A 89 -8.70 -5.21 -6.06
CA LYS A 89 -10.00 -4.56 -6.03
C LYS A 89 -10.60 -4.66 -4.65
N VAL A 90 -11.20 -3.55 -4.20
CA VAL A 90 -11.88 -3.50 -2.90
C VAL A 90 -13.33 -3.90 -3.09
N ARG A 91 -13.81 -4.79 -2.23
CA ARG A 91 -15.22 -5.19 -2.22
C ARG A 91 -15.76 -5.07 -0.80
N ILE A 92 -17.05 -4.78 -0.72
CA ILE A 92 -17.76 -4.80 0.55
C ILE A 92 -18.55 -6.09 0.59
N VAL A 93 -18.40 -6.83 1.69
CA VAL A 93 -19.15 -8.06 1.89
C VAL A 93 -20.00 -7.88 3.14
N LEU A 94 -21.29 -8.15 3.00
CA LEU A 94 -22.22 -8.14 4.13
C LEU A 94 -22.45 -9.58 4.55
N GLU A 95 -22.27 -9.82 5.83
CA GLU A 95 -22.45 -11.15 6.39
C GLU A 95 -23.60 -11.17 7.38
N ASP A 96 -24.34 -12.27 7.37
CA ASP A 96 -25.40 -12.50 8.34
C ASP A 96 -24.77 -12.92 9.65
N VAL A 97 -25.05 -12.18 10.72
CA VAL A 97 -24.46 -12.45 12.04
C VAL A 97 -25.42 -13.23 12.96
N ALA A 98 -26.63 -13.49 12.51
CA ALA A 98 -27.62 -14.19 13.32
C ALA A 98 -27.51 -15.70 13.23
#